data_0483f8bab7c371839138d7a76124439e
#
_entry.id   0483f8bab7c371839138d7a76124439e
#
_cell.length_a   1.000
_cell.length_b   1.000
_cell.length_c   1.000
_cell.angle_alpha   90.00
_cell.angle_beta   90.00
_cell.angle_gamma   90.00
#
_symmetry.space_group_name_H-M   'P 1'
#
loop_
_entity.id
_entity.type
_entity.pdbx_description
1 polymer ?
#
loop_
_entity_poly.entity_id
_entity_poly.type
_entity_poly.pdbx_seq_one_letter_code
_entity_poly.pdbx_strand_id
1 'polypeptide(L)'
;MITTILKSATLLLFFLVSLPLTAQDFQAKAYYMSKTSIDMDNFGRPGMSEEQKKQIAERMKSMLEKTYVLNFNKTESNYKEEEKLEAPGQGQGARFRGIMSSFTGGNQYKNIKEKAFLQDQELFGKQFLIKDSLPQINWVMGSETKQIGQYMCFKATATIPDTNFDFTRFRRRSQHTTPQQDSTQTKEPETNNSEKLIQVEAWYTLQIPISQGPGEYWGLPGLILEVSAGRTTVLCSKIVINPSEKVVINKPSKGKEVTKLEYQEILEKKMKELRENFRGRGRGGRRG
;
A
#
# COMPACT_ATOMS: atom_id res chain seq x y z
N MET A 1 -24.29 66.69 -6.73
CA MET A 1 -25.14 65.47 -6.61
C MET A 1 -24.56 64.30 -7.39
N ILE A 2 -24.14 64.39 -8.63
CA ILE A 2 -23.52 63.31 -9.43
C ILE A 2 -22.24 62.80 -8.84
N THR A 3 -21.37 63.71 -8.35
CA THR A 3 -20.05 63.35 -7.71
C THR A 3 -20.18 62.59 -6.39
N THR A 4 -21.22 62.82 -5.61
CA THR A 4 -21.55 62.11 -4.39
C THR A 4 -22.09 60.70 -4.68
N ILE A 5 -22.88 60.56 -5.72
CA ILE A 5 -23.41 59.23 -6.15
C ILE A 5 -22.27 58.39 -6.71
N LEU A 6 -21.33 59.00 -7.46
CA LEU A 6 -20.17 58.27 -7.98
C LEU A 6 -19.24 57.78 -6.89
N LYS A 7 -19.00 58.62 -5.85
CA LYS A 7 -18.17 58.22 -4.67
C LYS A 7 -18.83 57.14 -3.85
N SER A 8 -20.16 57.16 -3.68
CA SER A 8 -20.92 56.08 -2.97
C SER A 8 -20.87 54.80 -3.79
N ALA A 9 -20.99 54.85 -5.12
CA ALA A 9 -20.94 53.66 -5.97
C ALA A 9 -19.55 53.00 -5.96
N THR A 10 -18.47 53.82 -6.00
CA THR A 10 -17.08 53.29 -5.86
C THR A 10 -16.83 52.68 -4.49
N LEU A 11 -17.36 53.25 -3.42
CA LEU A 11 -17.18 52.70 -2.06
C LEU A 11 -17.97 51.38 -1.92
N LEU A 12 -19.14 51.25 -2.51
CA LEU A 12 -19.93 50.04 -2.51
C LEU A 12 -19.26 48.92 -3.33
N LEU A 13 -18.66 49.29 -4.47
CA LEU A 13 -17.92 48.35 -5.31
C LEU A 13 -16.67 47.81 -4.58
N PHE A 14 -15.99 48.66 -3.81
CA PHE A 14 -14.83 48.25 -3.03
C PHE A 14 -15.17 47.34 -1.87
N PHE A 15 -16.37 47.52 -1.27
CA PHE A 15 -16.89 46.65 -0.18
C PHE A 15 -17.31 45.29 -0.69
N LEU A 16 -17.80 45.16 -1.94
CA LEU A 16 -18.18 43.87 -2.55
C LEU A 16 -16.92 42.98 -2.86
N VAL A 17 -15.77 43.57 -3.10
CA VAL A 17 -14.52 42.83 -3.39
C VAL A 17 -13.86 42.28 -2.13
N SER A 18 -14.22 42.79 -0.94
CA SER A 18 -13.64 42.37 0.34
C SER A 18 -14.39 41.26 1.06
N LEU A 19 -15.36 40.61 0.42
CA LEU A 19 -15.97 39.40 0.98
C LEU A 19 -14.88 38.31 1.05
N PRO A 20 -14.55 37.79 2.24
CA PRO A 20 -13.61 36.69 2.34
C PRO A 20 -14.19 35.50 1.58
N LEU A 21 -13.58 35.18 0.44
CA LEU A 21 -13.79 33.88 -0.18
C LEU A 21 -13.27 32.84 0.82
N THR A 22 -14.16 32.31 1.65
CA THR A 22 -13.85 31.10 2.41
C THR A 22 -13.59 30.01 1.39
N ALA A 23 -12.34 29.86 0.98
CA ALA A 23 -11.92 28.74 0.19
C ALA A 23 -12.28 27.49 0.97
N GLN A 24 -13.28 26.75 0.54
CA GLN A 24 -13.64 25.48 1.16
C GLN A 24 -12.37 24.63 1.21
N ASP A 25 -12.03 24.15 2.40
CA ASP A 25 -10.90 23.26 2.56
C ASP A 25 -11.13 22.04 1.68
N PHE A 26 -10.26 21.87 0.68
CA PHE A 26 -10.35 20.74 -0.21
C PHE A 26 -10.22 19.45 0.58
N GLN A 27 -11.17 18.56 0.40
CA GLN A 27 -11.16 17.21 0.95
C GLN A 27 -11.76 16.23 -0.05
N ALA A 28 -11.25 15.01 -0.09
CA ALA A 28 -11.74 14.02 -1.02
C ALA A 28 -11.55 12.59 -0.50
N LYS A 29 -12.31 11.66 -1.09
CA LYS A 29 -12.17 10.22 -0.92
C LYS A 29 -11.91 9.59 -2.28
N ALA A 30 -10.88 8.74 -2.37
CA ALA A 30 -10.64 7.92 -3.55
C ALA A 30 -10.61 6.44 -3.14
N TYR A 31 -11.28 5.60 -3.93
CA TYR A 31 -11.37 4.17 -3.73
C TYR A 31 -10.43 3.47 -4.70
N TYR A 32 -9.59 2.60 -4.18
CA TYR A 32 -8.60 1.88 -4.97
C TYR A 32 -8.83 0.38 -4.88
N MET A 33 -8.76 -0.28 -6.02
CA MET A 33 -8.69 -1.74 -6.10
C MET A 33 -7.23 -2.15 -6.27
N SER A 34 -6.74 -2.96 -5.36
CA SER A 34 -5.40 -3.56 -5.42
C SER A 34 -5.51 -4.98 -5.90
N LYS A 35 -4.72 -5.35 -6.89
CA LYS A 35 -4.60 -6.70 -7.40
C LYS A 35 -3.15 -7.13 -7.46
N THR A 36 -2.84 -8.22 -6.76
CA THR A 36 -1.52 -8.84 -6.81
C THR A 36 -1.58 -10.12 -7.65
N SER A 37 -0.74 -10.24 -8.66
CA SER A 37 -0.62 -11.45 -9.46
C SER A 37 0.34 -12.44 -8.81
N ILE A 38 -0.03 -13.71 -8.78
CA ILE A 38 0.86 -14.80 -8.36
C ILE A 38 1.19 -15.65 -9.57
N ASP A 39 2.47 -15.95 -9.74
CA ASP A 39 2.93 -16.94 -10.70
C ASP A 39 2.59 -18.34 -10.18
N MET A 40 1.47 -18.89 -10.69
CA MET A 40 0.95 -20.19 -10.27
C MET A 40 1.86 -21.36 -10.66
N ASP A 41 2.69 -21.20 -11.70
CA ASP A 41 3.62 -22.26 -12.11
C ASP A 41 4.75 -22.43 -11.10
N ASN A 42 5.20 -21.33 -10.51
CA ASN A 42 6.20 -21.34 -9.45
C ASN A 42 5.58 -21.50 -8.04
N PHE A 43 4.27 -21.28 -7.89
CA PHE A 43 3.59 -21.37 -6.58
C PHE A 43 3.08 -22.79 -6.27
N GLY A 44 2.70 -23.56 -7.28
CA GLY A 44 2.19 -24.93 -7.16
C GLY A 44 3.25 -25.96 -6.77
N ARG A 45 2.80 -27.20 -6.48
CA ARG A 45 3.69 -28.35 -6.43
C ARG A 45 3.95 -28.80 -7.88
N PRO A 46 5.15 -29.32 -8.22
CA PRO A 46 5.35 -29.94 -9.52
C PRO A 46 4.28 -31.01 -9.78
N GLY A 47 3.65 -30.99 -10.95
CA GLY A 47 2.61 -31.96 -11.31
C GLY A 47 1.18 -31.61 -10.89
N MET A 48 0.91 -30.39 -10.41
CA MET A 48 -0.46 -29.94 -10.20
C MET A 48 -1.21 -29.76 -11.52
N SER A 49 -2.47 -30.26 -11.55
CA SER A 49 -3.36 -30.02 -12.69
C SER A 49 -3.79 -28.55 -12.77
N GLU A 50 -4.15 -28.08 -13.98
CA GLU A 50 -4.66 -26.71 -14.18
C GLU A 50 -5.90 -26.42 -13.34
N GLU A 51 -6.73 -27.42 -13.11
CA GLU A 51 -7.93 -27.32 -12.29
C GLU A 51 -7.60 -27.08 -10.81
N GLN A 52 -6.58 -27.76 -10.29
CA GLN A 52 -6.06 -27.53 -8.94
C GLN A 52 -5.44 -26.14 -8.81
N LYS A 53 -4.68 -25.68 -9.80
CA LYS A 53 -4.13 -24.32 -9.85
C LYS A 53 -5.24 -23.28 -9.79
N LYS A 54 -6.30 -23.46 -10.59
CA LYS A 54 -7.47 -22.57 -10.64
C LYS A 54 -8.19 -22.51 -9.28
N GLN A 55 -8.43 -23.64 -8.64
CA GLN A 55 -9.07 -23.69 -7.32
C GLN A 55 -8.23 -22.96 -6.25
N ILE A 56 -6.90 -23.09 -6.28
CA ILE A 56 -6.01 -22.36 -5.38
C ILE A 56 -6.08 -20.86 -5.66
N ALA A 57 -6.03 -20.45 -6.95
CA ALA A 57 -6.15 -19.06 -7.34
C ALA A 57 -7.46 -18.43 -6.86
N GLU A 58 -8.59 -19.14 -6.99
CA GLU A 58 -9.90 -18.69 -6.50
C GLU A 58 -9.93 -18.53 -4.97
N ARG A 59 -9.36 -19.49 -4.23
CA ARG A 59 -9.24 -19.40 -2.77
C ARG A 59 -8.36 -18.24 -2.30
N MET A 60 -7.33 -17.90 -3.11
CA MET A 60 -6.43 -16.80 -2.81
C MET A 60 -6.95 -15.44 -3.30
N LYS A 61 -8.01 -15.42 -4.10
CA LYS A 61 -8.53 -14.20 -4.71
C LYS A 61 -8.85 -13.11 -3.68
N SER A 62 -9.51 -13.45 -2.58
CA SER A 62 -9.83 -12.50 -1.51
C SER A 62 -8.60 -11.91 -0.80
N MET A 63 -7.46 -12.59 -0.89
CA MET A 63 -6.18 -12.14 -0.33
C MET A 63 -5.39 -11.30 -1.32
N LEU A 64 -5.59 -11.54 -2.61
CA LEU A 64 -4.88 -10.92 -3.72
C LEU A 64 -5.60 -9.69 -4.28
N GLU A 65 -6.91 -9.63 -4.09
CA GLU A 65 -7.75 -8.52 -4.53
C GLU A 65 -8.36 -7.83 -3.31
N LYS A 66 -7.95 -6.58 -3.07
CA LYS A 66 -8.37 -5.76 -1.92
C LYS A 66 -8.86 -4.41 -2.37
N THR A 67 -9.77 -3.86 -1.61
CA THR A 67 -10.23 -2.48 -1.80
C THR A 67 -9.69 -1.60 -0.67
N TYR A 68 -9.24 -0.41 -1.03
CA TYR A 68 -8.72 0.58 -0.11
C TYR A 68 -9.42 1.91 -0.30
N VAL A 69 -9.52 2.68 0.76
CA VAL A 69 -10.03 4.06 0.74
C VAL A 69 -8.91 5.00 1.12
N LEU A 70 -8.64 5.97 0.26
CA LEU A 70 -7.77 7.11 0.52
C LEU A 70 -8.65 8.30 0.88
N ASN A 71 -8.64 8.71 2.14
CA ASN A 71 -9.19 9.98 2.58
C ASN A 71 -8.07 11.00 2.54
N PHE A 72 -8.26 12.15 1.88
CA PHE A 72 -7.16 13.10 1.73
C PHE A 72 -7.61 14.54 1.62
N ASN A 73 -6.70 15.42 2.00
CA ASN A 73 -6.73 16.84 1.75
C ASN A 73 -5.44 17.26 1.02
N LYS A 74 -5.14 18.55 0.99
CA LYS A 74 -3.95 19.07 0.29
C LYS A 74 -2.63 18.57 0.87
N THR A 75 -2.57 18.27 2.17
CA THR A 75 -1.32 17.97 2.90
C THR A 75 -1.31 16.61 3.55
N GLU A 76 -2.46 16.09 3.93
CA GLU A 76 -2.59 14.86 4.70
C GLU A 76 -3.44 13.85 3.98
N SER A 77 -3.16 12.59 4.23
CA SER A 77 -4.00 11.49 3.77
C SER A 77 -3.98 10.31 4.72
N ASN A 78 -5.06 9.54 4.65
CA ASN A 78 -5.23 8.29 5.36
C ASN A 78 -5.67 7.22 4.36
N TYR A 79 -4.89 6.15 4.26
CA TYR A 79 -5.12 5.04 3.35
C TYR A 79 -5.37 3.76 4.16
N LYS A 80 -6.57 3.21 4.05
CA LYS A 80 -7.01 2.06 4.83
C LYS A 80 -7.73 1.04 3.96
N GLU A 81 -7.55 -0.26 4.23
CA GLU A 81 -8.33 -1.33 3.62
C GLU A 81 -9.81 -1.16 3.99
N GLU A 82 -10.70 -1.28 3.02
CA GLU A 82 -12.14 -1.28 3.23
C GLU A 82 -12.55 -2.65 3.77
N GLU A 83 -13.07 -2.65 5.00
CA GLU A 83 -13.52 -3.88 5.64
C GLU A 83 -14.75 -4.44 4.92
N LYS A 84 -14.61 -5.61 4.32
CA LYS A 84 -15.75 -6.37 3.81
C LYS A 84 -16.39 -7.14 4.95
N LEU A 85 -17.67 -6.95 5.17
CA LEU A 85 -18.45 -7.80 6.07
C LEU A 85 -18.51 -9.21 5.46
N GLU A 86 -17.76 -10.13 6.05
CA GLU A 86 -17.79 -11.53 5.64
C GLU A 86 -18.84 -12.28 6.43
N ALA A 87 -19.58 -13.17 5.73
CA ALA A 87 -20.55 -14.03 6.38
C ALA A 87 -19.85 -14.97 7.41
N PRO A 88 -20.40 -15.12 8.62
CA PRO A 88 -19.85 -16.04 9.60
C PRO A 88 -20.04 -17.47 9.12
N GLY A 89 -18.96 -18.25 8.94
CA GLY A 89 -19.09 -19.67 8.58
C GLY A 89 -17.88 -20.42 8.02
N GLN A 90 -16.71 -19.82 7.86
CA GLN A 90 -15.55 -20.56 7.35
C GLN A 90 -14.44 -20.75 8.40
N GLY A 91 -14.65 -21.68 9.32
CA GLY A 91 -13.83 -21.91 10.51
C GLY A 91 -12.40 -22.45 10.31
N GLN A 92 -11.99 -22.93 9.13
CA GLN A 92 -10.64 -23.49 8.93
C GLN A 92 -9.59 -22.50 8.44
N GLY A 93 -10.00 -21.31 8.00
CA GLY A 93 -9.10 -20.24 7.50
C GLY A 93 -8.70 -19.20 8.54
N ALA A 94 -9.33 -19.14 9.72
CA ALA A 94 -9.18 -18.05 10.67
C ALA A 94 -7.73 -17.84 11.16
N ARG A 95 -6.98 -18.91 11.44
CA ARG A 95 -5.57 -18.82 11.84
C ARG A 95 -4.66 -18.35 10.71
N PHE A 96 -4.90 -18.84 9.50
CA PHE A 96 -4.13 -18.44 8.32
C PHE A 96 -4.46 -16.99 7.95
N ARG A 97 -5.72 -16.59 8.06
CA ARG A 97 -6.18 -15.21 7.85
C ARG A 97 -5.57 -14.24 8.88
N GLY A 98 -5.52 -14.61 10.17
CA GLY A 98 -4.83 -13.82 11.20
C GLY A 98 -3.34 -13.65 10.95
N ILE A 99 -2.66 -14.66 10.39
CA ILE A 99 -1.27 -14.53 9.95
C ILE A 99 -1.18 -13.61 8.73
N MET A 100 -2.09 -13.74 7.78
CA MET A 100 -2.07 -12.95 6.55
C MET A 100 -2.49 -11.50 6.79
N SER A 101 -3.39 -11.20 7.72
CA SER A 101 -3.73 -9.83 8.11
C SER A 101 -2.53 -9.09 8.69
N SER A 102 -1.59 -9.80 9.31
CA SER A 102 -0.33 -9.23 9.80
C SER A 102 0.61 -8.76 8.68
N PHE A 103 0.37 -9.16 7.43
CA PHE A 103 1.12 -8.72 6.25
C PHE A 103 0.38 -7.64 5.44
N THR A 104 -0.89 -7.41 5.74
CA THR A 104 -1.64 -6.33 5.11
C THR A 104 -1.46 -5.10 5.96
N GLY A 105 -0.98 -4.02 5.35
CA GLY A 105 -0.79 -2.76 6.05
C GLY A 105 -2.08 -2.32 6.72
N GLY A 106 -1.99 -1.91 7.97
CA GLY A 106 -3.08 -1.26 8.70
C GLY A 106 -3.40 0.11 8.12
N ASN A 107 -3.91 0.99 8.97
CA ASN A 107 -4.19 2.35 8.57
C ASN A 107 -2.88 3.13 8.35
N GLN A 108 -2.64 3.59 7.13
CA GLN A 108 -1.46 4.37 6.75
C GLN A 108 -1.84 5.86 6.71
N TYR A 109 -1.17 6.66 7.52
CA TYR A 109 -1.28 8.11 7.51
C TYR A 109 -0.01 8.72 6.91
N LYS A 110 -0.20 9.72 6.07
CA LYS A 110 0.90 10.45 5.44
C LYS A 110 0.64 11.95 5.50
N ASN A 111 1.66 12.71 5.89
CA ASN A 111 1.67 14.17 5.83
C ASN A 111 2.80 14.59 4.89
N ILE A 112 2.45 15.09 3.70
CA ILE A 112 3.43 15.46 2.68
C ILE A 112 4.16 16.77 3.00
N LYS A 113 3.57 17.64 3.81
CA LYS A 113 4.19 18.89 4.27
C LYS A 113 5.25 18.62 5.32
N GLU A 114 4.95 17.77 6.29
CA GLU A 114 5.86 17.37 7.37
C GLU A 114 6.81 16.24 6.97
N LYS A 115 6.59 15.64 5.78
CA LYS A 115 7.30 14.43 5.32
C LYS A 115 7.23 13.30 6.34
N ALA A 116 6.07 13.14 6.99
CA ALA A 116 5.84 12.14 8.02
C ALA A 116 4.97 10.99 7.49
N PHE A 117 5.35 9.77 7.85
CA PHE A 117 4.60 8.55 7.59
C PHE A 117 4.35 7.81 8.91
N LEU A 118 3.10 7.40 9.13
CA LEU A 118 2.68 6.60 10.27
C LEU A 118 1.81 5.44 9.77
N GLN A 119 2.02 4.26 10.33
CA GLN A 119 1.19 3.10 10.03
C GLN A 119 0.92 2.31 11.31
N ASP A 120 -0.34 2.03 11.61
CA ASP A 120 -0.66 1.03 12.60
C ASP A 120 -0.56 -0.37 11.98
N GLN A 121 0.01 -1.30 12.70
CA GLN A 121 0.18 -2.67 12.24
C GLN A 121 0.01 -3.65 13.39
N GLU A 122 -0.82 -4.66 13.18
CA GLU A 122 -0.91 -5.77 14.11
C GLU A 122 -0.06 -6.95 13.62
N LEU A 123 0.75 -7.51 14.52
CA LEU A 123 1.53 -8.71 14.26
C LEU A 123 1.35 -9.71 15.41
N PHE A 124 0.65 -10.82 15.15
CA PHE A 124 0.37 -11.87 16.14
C PHE A 124 -0.22 -11.34 17.46
N GLY A 125 -1.22 -10.46 17.37
CA GLY A 125 -1.90 -9.87 18.52
C GLY A 125 -1.14 -8.73 19.22
N LYS A 126 0.03 -8.34 18.70
CA LYS A 126 0.79 -7.18 19.18
C LYS A 126 0.61 -6.01 18.23
N GLN A 127 0.27 -4.84 18.78
CA GLN A 127 0.13 -3.62 18.00
C GLN A 127 1.46 -2.87 17.93
N PHE A 128 1.80 -2.44 16.72
CA PHE A 128 2.97 -1.61 16.40
C PHE A 128 2.51 -0.31 15.75
N LEU A 129 3.21 0.75 16.06
CA LEU A 129 3.12 2.03 15.36
C LEU A 129 4.41 2.21 14.58
N ILE A 130 4.36 1.99 13.27
CA ILE A 130 5.48 2.27 12.38
C ILE A 130 5.51 3.77 12.17
N LYS A 131 6.62 4.42 12.56
CA LYS A 131 6.83 5.85 12.47
C LYS A 131 8.12 6.11 11.71
N ASP A 132 7.98 6.73 10.55
CA ASP A 132 9.13 6.95 9.68
C ASP A 132 8.99 8.28 8.91
N SER A 133 10.07 8.70 8.28
CA SER A 133 10.01 9.78 7.30
C SER A 133 9.33 9.29 6.02
N LEU A 134 8.51 10.14 5.41
CA LEU A 134 7.93 9.86 4.11
C LEU A 134 9.02 9.93 3.03
N PRO A 135 9.38 8.82 2.36
CA PRO A 135 10.46 8.83 1.39
C PRO A 135 10.11 9.70 0.19
N GLN A 136 11.09 10.44 -0.29
CA GLN A 136 10.96 11.18 -1.54
C GLN A 136 11.14 10.22 -2.71
N ILE A 137 10.17 10.19 -3.62
CA ILE A 137 10.21 9.36 -4.82
C ILE A 137 10.69 10.22 -5.98
N ASN A 138 11.77 9.81 -6.64
CA ASN A 138 12.31 10.48 -7.80
C ASN A 138 11.58 10.03 -9.06
N TRP A 139 10.50 10.72 -9.40
CA TRP A 139 9.69 10.43 -10.56
C TRP A 139 10.33 10.95 -11.85
N VAL A 140 10.36 10.11 -12.86
CA VAL A 140 10.67 10.46 -14.24
C VAL A 140 9.34 10.53 -14.98
N MET A 141 8.99 11.73 -15.45
CA MET A 141 7.74 11.98 -16.16
C MET A 141 7.84 11.52 -17.61
N GLY A 142 6.87 10.70 -18.05
CA GLY A 142 6.74 10.26 -19.44
C GLY A 142 5.81 11.14 -20.27
N SER A 143 5.80 10.92 -21.56
CA SER A 143 4.90 11.59 -22.51
C SER A 143 3.62 10.79 -22.78
N GLU A 144 3.56 9.55 -22.30
CA GLU A 144 2.42 8.68 -22.52
C GLU A 144 1.20 9.17 -21.72
N THR A 145 0.03 9.05 -22.35
CA THR A 145 -1.26 9.40 -21.75
C THR A 145 -2.25 8.26 -21.88
N LYS A 146 -3.13 8.13 -20.90
CA LYS A 146 -4.28 7.23 -20.96
C LYS A 146 -5.46 7.80 -20.20
N GLN A 147 -6.65 7.34 -20.50
CA GLN A 147 -7.85 7.70 -19.78
C GLN A 147 -8.14 6.67 -18.68
N ILE A 148 -8.34 7.13 -17.44
CA ILE A 148 -8.82 6.30 -16.32
C ILE A 148 -10.13 6.90 -15.83
N GLY A 149 -11.23 6.20 -16.07
CA GLY A 149 -12.57 6.74 -15.85
C GLY A 149 -12.79 8.00 -16.71
N GLN A 150 -13.07 9.13 -16.06
CA GLN A 150 -13.25 10.43 -16.74
C GLN A 150 -11.97 11.29 -16.76
N TYR A 151 -10.86 10.79 -16.18
CA TYR A 151 -9.65 11.57 -16.01
C TYR A 151 -8.60 11.21 -17.06
N MET A 152 -8.03 12.25 -17.69
CA MET A 152 -6.82 12.11 -18.50
C MET A 152 -5.62 12.00 -17.57
N CYS A 153 -4.84 10.93 -17.73
CA CYS A 153 -3.68 10.62 -16.90
C CYS A 153 -2.39 10.61 -17.70
N PHE A 154 -1.33 11.01 -17.05
CA PHE A 154 0.05 11.04 -17.56
C PHE A 154 0.87 10.00 -16.83
N LYS A 155 1.80 9.38 -17.54
CA LYS A 155 2.69 8.37 -17.02
C LYS A 155 3.87 8.98 -16.28
N ALA A 156 4.26 8.37 -15.17
CA ALA A 156 5.54 8.61 -14.51
C ALA A 156 6.13 7.27 -14.05
N THR A 157 7.45 7.18 -14.02
CA THR A 157 8.18 6.00 -13.57
C THR A 157 9.17 6.36 -12.48
N ALA A 158 9.44 5.43 -11.58
CA ALA A 158 10.47 5.58 -10.57
C ALA A 158 11.11 4.23 -10.24
N THR A 159 12.32 4.25 -9.71
CA THR A 159 12.96 3.08 -9.12
C THR A 159 13.07 3.30 -7.62
N ILE A 160 12.50 2.39 -6.83
CA ILE A 160 12.46 2.49 -5.38
C ILE A 160 12.94 1.18 -4.73
N PRO A 161 13.41 1.21 -3.48
CA PRO A 161 13.69 -0.01 -2.74
C PRO A 161 12.44 -0.90 -2.62
N ASP A 162 12.59 -2.21 -2.85
CA ASP A 162 11.52 -3.18 -2.64
C ASP A 162 11.35 -3.45 -1.16
N THR A 163 10.48 -2.70 -0.54
CA THR A 163 10.13 -2.86 0.88
C THR A 163 9.02 -3.89 1.10
N ASN A 164 8.51 -4.51 0.03
CA ASN A 164 7.48 -5.52 0.14
C ASN A 164 8.05 -6.82 0.69
N PHE A 165 7.36 -7.38 1.67
CA PHE A 165 7.70 -8.69 2.19
C PHE A 165 7.46 -9.77 1.13
N ASP A 166 8.54 -10.36 0.61
CA ASP A 166 8.46 -11.41 -0.40
C ASP A 166 8.19 -12.78 0.26
N PHE A 167 6.91 -13.12 0.34
CA PHE A 167 6.45 -14.41 0.87
C PHE A 167 7.03 -15.62 0.10
N THR A 168 7.42 -15.44 -1.15
CA THR A 168 7.98 -16.53 -1.98
C THR A 168 9.40 -16.91 -1.57
N ARG A 169 10.16 -16.00 -0.95
CA ARG A 169 11.50 -16.28 -0.40
C ARG A 169 11.49 -17.32 0.71
N PHE A 170 10.41 -17.33 1.53
CA PHE A 170 10.27 -18.32 2.60
C PHE A 170 10.06 -19.73 2.07
N ARG A 171 9.51 -19.88 0.89
CA ARG A 171 9.21 -21.19 0.30
C ARG A 171 10.40 -21.79 -0.47
N ARG A 172 11.18 -20.99 -1.20
CA ARG A 172 12.31 -21.45 -2.03
C ARG A 172 13.45 -22.09 -1.23
N ARG A 173 13.72 -21.61 -0.02
CA ARG A 173 14.80 -22.16 0.82
C ARG A 173 14.50 -23.56 1.37
N SER A 174 13.31 -24.10 1.16
CA SER A 174 12.89 -25.43 1.60
C SER A 174 13.20 -26.56 0.61
N GLN A 175 13.57 -26.25 -0.65
CA GLN A 175 13.74 -27.26 -1.70
C GLN A 175 15.21 -27.66 -1.98
N HIS A 176 16.19 -26.99 -1.35
CA HIS A 176 17.60 -27.34 -1.55
C HIS A 176 18.21 -27.95 -0.29
N THR A 177 17.74 -29.18 0.07
CA THR A 177 18.51 -30.08 0.94
C THR A 177 18.30 -31.50 0.42
N THR A 178 18.82 -31.77 -0.76
CA THR A 178 19.32 -33.11 -1.09
C THR A 178 20.81 -33.07 -0.85
N PRO A 179 21.39 -33.95 -0.02
CA PRO A 179 22.84 -34.02 0.14
C PRO A 179 23.40 -34.72 -1.09
N GLN A 180 23.91 -33.98 -2.03
CA GLN A 180 24.91 -34.49 -2.97
C GLN A 180 26.26 -34.08 -2.45
N GLN A 181 27.01 -35.08 -1.99
CA GLN A 181 28.45 -35.01 -1.81
C GLN A 181 29.09 -34.62 -3.14
N ASP A 182 29.81 -33.55 -3.22
CA ASP A 182 31.25 -33.54 -3.50
C ASP A 182 31.82 -32.13 -3.66
N SER A 183 33.07 -31.99 -3.20
CA SER A 183 34.12 -31.01 -3.51
C SER A 183 33.94 -29.52 -3.16
N THR A 184 34.60 -29.16 -2.05
CA THR A 184 35.53 -28.00 -1.86
C THR A 184 35.28 -26.77 -2.76
N GLN A 185 34.49 -25.82 -2.22
CA GLN A 185 34.82 -24.41 -2.28
C GLN A 185 34.08 -23.68 -1.15
N THR A 186 34.81 -23.24 -0.18
CA THR A 186 34.40 -22.32 0.88
C THR A 186 33.96 -21.01 0.21
N LYS A 187 32.65 -20.84 -0.05
CA LYS A 187 32.05 -19.55 -0.25
C LYS A 187 31.33 -19.21 1.03
N GLU A 188 31.90 -18.28 1.79
CA GLU A 188 31.19 -17.54 2.82
C GLU A 188 29.85 -17.08 2.28
N PRO A 189 28.75 -17.11 3.07
CA PRO A 189 27.49 -16.53 2.66
C PRO A 189 27.71 -15.01 2.62
N GLU A 190 28.04 -14.50 1.43
CA GLU A 190 27.92 -13.07 1.18
C GLU A 190 26.48 -12.68 1.49
N THR A 191 26.30 -12.04 2.62
CA THR A 191 25.13 -11.21 2.93
C THR A 191 25.17 -10.02 1.98
N ASN A 192 24.88 -10.28 0.70
CA ASN A 192 24.58 -9.23 -0.25
C ASN A 192 23.25 -8.58 0.18
N ASN A 193 23.39 -7.64 1.10
CA ASN A 193 22.36 -6.69 1.48
C ASN A 193 22.20 -5.62 0.37
N SER A 194 22.26 -6.05 -0.90
CA SER A 194 21.87 -5.18 -2.00
C SER A 194 20.37 -4.97 -1.90
N GLU A 195 19.98 -3.77 -1.53
CA GLU A 195 18.58 -3.34 -1.55
C GLU A 195 18.01 -3.69 -2.92
N LYS A 196 17.07 -4.63 -2.94
CA LYS A 196 16.40 -5.00 -4.18
C LYS A 196 15.57 -3.80 -4.63
N LEU A 197 15.93 -3.26 -5.78
CA LEU A 197 15.19 -2.16 -6.39
C LEU A 197 14.05 -2.71 -7.25
N ILE A 198 12.90 -2.05 -7.23
CA ILE A 198 11.78 -2.31 -8.12
C ILE A 198 11.45 -1.08 -8.93
N GLN A 199 11.05 -1.31 -10.17
CA GLN A 199 10.50 -0.27 -11.01
C GLN A 199 9.02 -0.09 -10.67
N VAL A 200 8.61 1.15 -10.52
CA VAL A 200 7.24 1.58 -10.28
C VAL A 200 6.78 2.41 -11.46
N GLU A 201 5.60 2.10 -11.95
CA GLU A 201 4.89 2.90 -12.95
C GLU A 201 3.66 3.52 -12.28
N ALA A 202 3.48 4.83 -12.42
CA ALA A 202 2.34 5.55 -11.90
C ALA A 202 1.64 6.35 -13.00
N TRP A 203 0.31 6.43 -12.91
CA TRP A 203 -0.52 7.26 -13.75
C TRP A 203 -1.26 8.28 -12.89
N TYR A 204 -1.06 9.55 -13.17
CA TYR A 204 -1.59 10.65 -12.37
C TYR A 204 -2.36 11.66 -13.23
N THR A 205 -3.32 12.34 -12.62
CA THR A 205 -4.14 13.34 -13.32
C THR A 205 -3.89 14.75 -12.79
N LEU A 206 -3.69 15.69 -13.72
CA LEU A 206 -3.59 17.11 -13.41
C LEU A 206 -4.96 17.76 -13.11
N GLN A 207 -6.06 17.08 -13.43
CA GLN A 207 -7.42 17.57 -13.14
C GLN A 207 -7.71 17.62 -11.63
N ILE A 208 -6.94 16.89 -10.83
CA ILE A 208 -6.91 16.96 -9.36
C ILE A 208 -5.47 17.30 -8.95
N PRO A 209 -5.11 18.60 -8.87
CA PRO A 209 -3.72 19.03 -8.69
C PRO A 209 -3.27 18.91 -7.23
N ILE A 210 -3.34 17.70 -6.70
CA ILE A 210 -2.98 17.36 -5.32
C ILE A 210 -2.01 16.19 -5.34
N SER A 211 -0.83 16.41 -4.75
CA SER A 211 0.30 15.49 -4.76
C SER A 211 0.10 14.29 -3.82
N GLN A 212 -1.06 13.63 -3.94
CA GLN A 212 -1.43 12.46 -3.14
C GLN A 212 -1.58 11.22 -4.02
N GLY A 213 -1.56 10.04 -3.38
CA GLY A 213 -1.76 8.75 -4.04
C GLY A 213 -1.95 7.62 -3.04
N PRO A 214 -2.17 6.37 -3.50
CA PRO A 214 -2.38 5.22 -2.64
C PRO A 214 -1.12 4.86 -1.85
N GLY A 215 -1.28 4.44 -0.60
CA GLY A 215 -0.17 4.02 0.25
C GLY A 215 0.90 5.11 0.41
N GLU A 216 2.15 4.73 0.18
CA GLU A 216 3.32 5.61 0.29
C GLU A 216 3.59 6.44 -0.99
N TYR A 217 2.83 6.21 -2.06
CA TYR A 217 3.06 6.92 -3.33
C TYR A 217 2.53 8.35 -3.26
N TRP A 218 3.39 9.30 -3.65
CA TRP A 218 3.11 10.73 -3.65
C TRP A 218 4.16 11.49 -4.48
N GLY A 219 4.02 12.80 -4.60
CA GLY A 219 5.07 13.66 -5.16
C GLY A 219 4.90 14.00 -6.64
N LEU A 220 3.88 13.46 -7.33
CA LEU A 220 3.49 13.89 -8.67
C LEU A 220 2.62 15.14 -8.62
N PRO A 221 2.57 15.97 -9.67
CA PRO A 221 1.83 17.24 -9.68
C PRO A 221 0.30 17.06 -9.72
N GLY A 222 -0.20 15.88 -9.45
CA GLY A 222 -1.63 15.53 -9.42
C GLY A 222 -1.88 14.23 -8.70
N LEU A 223 -3.16 13.91 -8.52
CA LEU A 223 -3.58 12.68 -7.85
C LEU A 223 -3.16 11.45 -8.65
N ILE A 224 -2.51 10.50 -8.01
CA ILE A 224 -2.11 9.24 -8.61
C ILE A 224 -3.34 8.32 -8.65
N LEU A 225 -3.77 7.93 -9.85
CA LEU A 225 -4.93 7.08 -10.05
C LEU A 225 -4.56 5.60 -10.23
N GLU A 226 -3.34 5.31 -10.69
CA GLU A 226 -2.87 3.94 -10.82
C GLU A 226 -1.40 3.85 -10.47
N VAL A 227 -1.03 2.78 -9.80
CA VAL A 227 0.36 2.40 -9.53
C VAL A 227 0.54 0.94 -9.83
N SER A 228 1.58 0.62 -10.59
CA SER A 228 2.05 -0.74 -10.81
C SER A 228 3.47 -0.89 -10.25
N ALA A 229 3.63 -1.76 -9.28
CA ALA A 229 4.91 -2.02 -8.61
C ALA A 229 5.12 -3.53 -8.47
N GLY A 230 6.09 -4.06 -9.19
CA GLY A 230 6.34 -5.50 -9.24
C GLY A 230 5.13 -6.28 -9.76
N ARG A 231 4.49 -7.05 -8.90
CA ARG A 231 3.31 -7.88 -9.24
C ARG A 231 1.99 -7.28 -8.79
N THR A 232 2.02 -6.10 -8.19
CA THR A 232 0.83 -5.46 -7.64
C THR A 232 0.46 -4.24 -8.46
N THR A 233 -0.80 -4.18 -8.86
CA THR A 233 -1.41 -3.00 -9.48
C THR A 233 -2.50 -2.47 -8.55
N VAL A 234 -2.46 -1.18 -8.29
CA VAL A 234 -3.45 -0.45 -7.50
C VAL A 234 -4.11 0.56 -8.42
N LEU A 235 -5.42 0.42 -8.66
CA LEU A 235 -6.18 1.23 -9.59
C LEU A 235 -7.32 1.95 -8.89
N CYS A 236 -7.45 3.26 -9.11
CA CYS A 236 -8.56 4.06 -8.62
C CYS A 236 -9.85 3.73 -9.39
N SER A 237 -10.89 3.36 -8.64
CA SER A 237 -12.21 2.99 -9.19
C SER A 237 -13.25 4.09 -9.01
N LYS A 238 -13.10 4.96 -8.00
CA LYS A 238 -14.07 6.02 -7.68
C LYS A 238 -13.38 7.16 -6.95
N ILE A 239 -13.80 8.39 -7.24
CA ILE A 239 -13.37 9.60 -6.53
C ILE A 239 -14.60 10.40 -6.13
N VAL A 240 -14.63 10.91 -4.90
CA VAL A 240 -15.65 11.81 -4.37
C VAL A 240 -14.94 13.04 -3.85
N ILE A 241 -15.10 14.16 -4.54
CA ILE A 241 -14.50 15.45 -4.19
C ILE A 241 -15.49 16.23 -3.33
N ASN A 242 -15.01 16.83 -2.25
CA ASN A 242 -15.81 17.63 -1.30
C ASN A 242 -17.14 16.94 -0.92
N PRO A 243 -17.09 15.72 -0.37
CA PRO A 243 -18.31 15.04 0.05
C PRO A 243 -19.06 15.89 1.09
N SER A 244 -20.37 15.70 1.17
CA SER A 244 -21.24 16.43 2.14
C SER A 244 -20.82 16.15 3.60
N GLU A 245 -20.35 14.96 3.87
CA GLU A 245 -19.79 14.60 5.17
C GLU A 245 -18.30 14.95 5.22
N LYS A 246 -17.87 15.54 6.34
CA LYS A 246 -16.44 15.86 6.54
C LYS A 246 -15.58 14.60 6.45
N VAL A 247 -14.54 14.66 5.66
CA VAL A 247 -13.57 13.57 5.55
C VAL A 247 -12.70 13.53 6.81
N VAL A 248 -12.79 12.42 7.53
CA VAL A 248 -11.96 12.21 8.73
C VAL A 248 -10.64 11.56 8.32
N ILE A 249 -9.53 12.24 8.59
CA ILE A 249 -8.17 11.71 8.40
C ILE A 249 -7.64 11.30 9.77
N ASN A 250 -7.66 10.00 10.03
CA ASN A 250 -7.23 9.45 11.33
C ASN A 250 -5.72 9.24 11.35
N LYS A 251 -5.04 9.90 12.27
CA LYS A 251 -3.62 9.71 12.56
C LYS A 251 -3.44 8.57 13.55
N PRO A 252 -2.78 7.46 13.18
CA PRO A 252 -2.48 6.37 14.09
C PRO A 252 -1.62 6.85 15.27
N SER A 253 -1.91 6.33 16.48
CA SER A 253 -1.19 6.72 17.68
C SER A 253 -1.00 5.57 18.68
N LYS A 254 -1.50 4.37 18.36
CA LYS A 254 -1.47 3.22 19.28
C LYS A 254 -0.47 2.19 18.82
N GLY A 255 0.21 1.55 19.78
CA GLY A 255 1.13 0.46 19.53
C GLY A 255 2.56 0.80 19.97
N LYS A 256 3.43 -0.21 19.91
CA LYS A 256 4.87 -0.02 20.13
C LYS A 256 5.45 0.77 18.96
N GLU A 257 6.05 1.93 19.21
CA GLU A 257 6.74 2.70 18.18
C GLU A 257 7.96 1.93 17.67
N VAL A 258 8.07 1.80 16.36
CA VAL A 258 9.18 1.19 15.65
C VAL A 258 9.38 1.89 14.31
N THR A 259 10.58 1.82 13.76
CA THR A 259 10.84 2.21 12.37
C THR A 259 10.36 1.11 11.42
N LYS A 260 10.26 1.41 10.14
CA LYS A 260 9.90 0.43 9.11
C LYS A 260 10.91 -0.73 9.05
N LEU A 261 12.21 -0.41 9.18
CA LEU A 261 13.29 -1.39 9.20
C LEU A 261 13.17 -2.31 10.42
N GLU A 262 13.04 -1.75 11.62
CA GLU A 262 12.86 -2.54 12.85
C GLU A 262 11.63 -3.45 12.79
N TYR A 263 10.53 -2.95 12.20
CA TYR A 263 9.35 -3.78 12.00
C TYR A 263 9.61 -4.97 11.06
N GLN A 264 10.35 -4.75 9.96
CA GLN A 264 10.74 -5.82 9.04
C GLN A 264 11.60 -6.88 9.74
N GLU A 265 12.57 -6.48 10.55
CA GLU A 265 13.40 -7.40 11.35
C GLU A 265 12.56 -8.23 12.34
N ILE A 266 11.62 -7.59 13.03
CA ILE A 266 10.69 -8.27 13.94
C ILE A 266 9.85 -9.30 13.17
N LEU A 267 9.34 -8.93 12.00
CA LEU A 267 8.54 -9.79 11.14
C LEU A 267 9.34 -11.01 10.67
N GLU A 268 10.56 -10.80 10.15
CA GLU A 268 11.44 -11.88 9.71
C GLU A 268 11.77 -12.86 10.84
N LYS A 269 12.11 -12.34 12.02
CA LYS A 269 12.36 -13.16 13.20
C LYS A 269 11.15 -14.01 13.57
N LYS A 270 9.96 -13.41 13.59
CA LYS A 270 8.72 -14.13 13.93
C LYS A 270 8.36 -15.19 12.90
N MET A 271 8.58 -14.92 11.63
CA MET A 271 8.36 -15.90 10.57
C MET A 271 9.34 -17.07 10.65
N LYS A 272 10.59 -16.81 11.01
CA LYS A 272 11.58 -17.85 11.25
C LYS A 272 11.18 -18.76 12.42
N GLU A 273 10.78 -18.17 13.56
CA GLU A 273 10.30 -18.90 14.74
C GLU A 273 9.08 -19.81 14.39
N LEU A 274 8.11 -19.25 13.65
CA LEU A 274 6.96 -20.02 13.18
C LEU A 274 7.37 -21.24 12.35
N ARG A 275 8.28 -21.04 11.41
CA ARG A 275 8.78 -22.10 10.53
C ARG A 275 9.46 -23.24 11.32
N GLU A 276 10.28 -22.89 12.31
CA GLU A 276 10.96 -23.85 13.18
C GLU A 276 9.96 -24.65 14.00
N ASN A 277 8.93 -24.00 14.56
CA ASN A 277 7.85 -24.65 15.29
C ASN A 277 7.02 -25.62 14.43
N PHE A 278 6.75 -25.27 13.17
CA PHE A 278 6.05 -26.18 12.24
C PHE A 278 6.91 -27.39 11.83
N ARG A 279 8.24 -27.22 11.69
CA ARG A 279 9.16 -28.34 11.41
C ARG A 279 9.28 -29.30 12.58
N GLY A 280 9.31 -28.79 13.82
CA GLY A 280 9.38 -29.62 15.04
C GLY A 280 8.18 -30.54 15.23
N ARG A 281 6.97 -30.04 14.90
CA ARG A 281 5.73 -30.85 15.03
C ARG A 281 5.60 -31.97 13.99
N GLY A 282 6.20 -31.82 12.80
CA GLY A 282 6.17 -32.86 11.77
C GLY A 282 7.09 -34.08 12.04
N ARG A 283 8.05 -33.95 12.93
CA ARG A 283 9.01 -35.04 13.29
C ARG A 283 8.57 -35.91 14.47
N GLY A 284 7.63 -35.42 15.29
CA GLY A 284 7.13 -36.16 16.48
C GLY A 284 6.04 -37.20 16.22
N GLY A 285 5.47 -37.26 15.00
CA GLY A 285 4.33 -38.11 14.67
C GLY A 285 4.66 -39.48 14.02
N ARG A 286 5.92 -39.91 14.02
CA ARG A 286 6.33 -41.20 13.38
C ARG A 286 7.12 -42.11 14.30
N ARG A 287 6.70 -42.21 15.56
CA ARG A 287 7.10 -43.28 16.48
C ARG A 287 5.87 -43.70 17.24
N GLY A 288 5.18 -44.67 16.72
CA GLY A 288 4.12 -45.45 17.28
C GLY A 288 3.76 -46.54 16.31
#